data_914cd9d86343c135bd541c62b027adf0
#
_entry.id   914cd9d86343c135bd541c62b027adf0
#
_cell.length_a   1.000
_cell.length_b   1.000
_cell.length_c   1.000
_cell.angle_alpha   90.00
_cell.angle_beta   90.00
_cell.angle_gamma   90.00
#
_symmetry.space_group_name_H-M   'P 1'
#
loop_
_entity.id
_entity.type
_entity.pdbx_description
1 polymer ?
#
loop_
_entity_poly.entity_id
_entity_poly.type
_entity_poly.pdbx_seq_one_letter_code
_entity_poly.pdbx_strand_id
1 'polypeptide(L)'
;MENFINSLSHSKIVSSIIVTIISFAIYRIIKNIIVKSEKNNKIKDKLNKKSRTYIKMTNSIIRYIFIIITVLILLQINGIDVSSMLAGVGIASVIIGLAIQDALKDIIRGFNILSDNYFAVGDVVTYGEFTGKVLIIGLRTTRIQDIATDNIVSIANRNIEQVQIVSNSLYVNFPMPYELAVDTAEEVIQDIIEEIKLVKDVQDVSYKGIKELAESSIKYLLKIVCIPERRLQVKRDVHGCILRVLEKNNIQVPYNQIDVHQK
;
A
#
# COMPACT_ATOMS: atom_id res chain seq x y z
N MET A 1 -14.36 -50.22 48.40
CA MET A 1 -14.84 -48.92 47.88
C MET A 1 -13.85 -47.79 48.18
N GLU A 2 -13.31 -47.66 49.39
CA GLU A 2 -12.32 -46.65 49.75
C GLU A 2 -11.03 -46.72 48.91
N ASN A 3 -10.49 -47.90 48.64
CA ASN A 3 -9.29 -48.06 47.81
C ASN A 3 -9.49 -47.63 46.34
N PHE A 4 -10.70 -47.75 45.82
CA PHE A 4 -11.04 -47.30 44.47
C PHE A 4 -11.20 -45.77 44.40
N ILE A 5 -11.82 -45.17 45.42
CA ILE A 5 -11.94 -43.69 45.53
C ILE A 5 -10.57 -43.07 45.75
N ASN A 6 -9.70 -43.66 46.53
CA ASN A 6 -8.32 -43.19 46.76
C ASN A 6 -7.48 -43.31 45.47
N SER A 7 -7.61 -44.38 44.70
CA SER A 7 -6.88 -44.56 43.43
C SER A 7 -7.36 -43.54 42.36
N LEU A 8 -8.64 -43.24 42.28
CA LEU A 8 -9.21 -42.22 41.43
C LEU A 8 -8.81 -40.80 41.82
N SER A 9 -8.77 -40.51 43.15
CA SER A 9 -8.30 -39.21 43.68
C SER A 9 -6.81 -39.03 43.42
N HIS A 10 -5.99 -40.04 43.65
CA HIS A 10 -4.56 -40.05 43.36
C HIS A 10 -4.28 -39.83 41.85
N SER A 11 -5.02 -40.46 40.98
CA SER A 11 -4.94 -40.28 39.51
C SER A 11 -5.25 -38.85 39.11
N LYS A 12 -6.30 -38.20 39.64
CA LYS A 12 -6.66 -36.81 39.34
C LYS A 12 -5.64 -35.81 39.84
N ILE A 13 -5.09 -36.02 41.04
CA ILE A 13 -4.03 -35.15 41.61
C ILE A 13 -2.77 -35.24 40.74
N VAL A 14 -2.35 -36.46 40.41
CA VAL A 14 -1.15 -36.66 39.56
C VAL A 14 -1.34 -36.02 38.19
N SER A 15 -2.51 -36.19 37.55
CA SER A 15 -2.83 -35.58 36.26
C SER A 15 -2.83 -34.05 36.34
N SER A 16 -3.39 -33.47 37.41
CA SER A 16 -3.41 -32.02 37.61
C SER A 16 -1.99 -31.45 37.78
N ILE A 17 -1.10 -32.16 38.50
CA ILE A 17 0.32 -31.77 38.68
C ILE A 17 1.04 -31.83 37.33
N ILE A 18 0.86 -32.90 36.54
CA ILE A 18 1.51 -33.08 35.25
C ILE A 18 1.06 -31.95 34.28
N VAL A 19 -0.22 -31.65 34.20
CA VAL A 19 -0.75 -30.57 33.35
C VAL A 19 -0.20 -29.20 33.75
N THR A 20 -0.11 -28.93 35.04
CA THR A 20 0.45 -27.67 35.53
C THR A 20 1.92 -27.54 35.16
N ILE A 21 2.72 -28.61 35.33
CA ILE A 21 4.15 -28.62 34.96
C ILE A 21 4.31 -28.44 33.45
N ILE A 22 3.54 -29.16 32.62
CA ILE A 22 3.60 -29.05 31.15
C ILE A 22 3.22 -27.63 30.72
N SER A 23 2.12 -27.09 31.23
CA SER A 23 1.65 -25.73 30.91
C SER A 23 2.71 -24.68 31.29
N PHE A 24 3.31 -24.82 32.49
CA PHE A 24 4.39 -23.92 32.91
C PHE A 24 5.65 -24.05 32.02
N ALA A 25 6.01 -25.28 31.64
CA ALA A 25 7.17 -25.52 30.77
C ALA A 25 6.96 -24.89 29.39
N ILE A 26 5.76 -25.08 28.77
CA ILE A 26 5.42 -24.47 27.50
C ILE A 26 5.44 -22.94 27.60
N TYR A 27 4.81 -22.38 28.63
CA TYR A 27 4.86 -20.93 28.87
C TYR A 27 6.28 -20.40 28.98
N ARG A 28 7.15 -21.11 29.71
CA ARG A 28 8.56 -20.73 29.89
C ARG A 28 9.35 -20.79 28.59
N ILE A 29 9.10 -21.79 27.76
CA ILE A 29 9.72 -21.90 26.42
C ILE A 29 9.33 -20.72 25.56
N ILE A 30 8.03 -20.40 25.45
CA ILE A 30 7.52 -19.27 24.65
C ILE A 30 8.10 -17.95 25.16
N LYS A 31 8.07 -17.72 26.46
CA LYS A 31 8.69 -16.54 27.09
C LYS A 31 10.17 -16.40 26.74
N ASN A 32 10.93 -17.51 26.82
CA ASN A 32 12.35 -17.50 26.50
C ASN A 32 12.62 -17.17 25.01
N ILE A 33 11.80 -17.68 24.10
CA ILE A 33 11.88 -17.35 22.67
C ILE A 33 11.68 -15.84 22.46
N ILE A 34 10.65 -15.26 23.07
CA ILE A 34 10.35 -13.82 22.97
C ILE A 34 11.49 -12.97 23.56
N VAL A 35 11.99 -13.34 24.75
CA VAL A 35 13.08 -12.61 25.41
C VAL A 35 14.39 -12.76 24.64
N LYS A 36 14.67 -13.94 24.06
CA LYS A 36 15.88 -14.16 23.25
C LYS A 36 15.86 -13.34 21.98
N SER A 37 14.70 -13.19 21.35
CA SER A 37 14.49 -12.30 20.21
C SER A 37 14.76 -10.83 20.58
N GLU A 38 14.37 -10.39 21.79
CA GLU A 38 14.70 -9.06 22.33
C GLU A 38 16.21 -8.87 22.50
N LYS A 39 16.91 -9.87 22.99
CA LYS A 39 18.36 -9.81 23.29
C LYS A 39 19.21 -9.75 22.03
N ASN A 40 18.81 -10.46 20.97
CA ASN A 40 19.47 -10.40 19.66
C ASN A 40 19.28 -9.05 18.95
N ASN A 41 18.16 -8.36 19.20
CA ASN A 41 17.90 -7.02 18.66
C ASN A 41 18.59 -5.90 19.46
N LYS A 42 19.18 -6.17 20.63
CA LYS A 42 19.97 -5.20 21.40
C LYS A 42 21.28 -4.78 20.74
N ILE A 43 21.71 -5.44 19.69
CA ILE A 43 22.93 -5.10 18.93
C ILE A 43 22.71 -3.85 18.04
N LYS A 44 21.49 -3.38 17.85
CA LYS A 44 21.20 -2.05 17.27
C LYS A 44 20.66 -1.12 18.36
N ASP A 45 21.57 -0.42 18.96
CA ASP A 45 21.38 0.66 19.93
C ASP A 45 20.35 1.68 19.41
N LYS A 46 19.15 1.62 19.90
CA LYS A 46 17.96 2.51 19.87
C LYS A 46 16.66 1.75 19.64
N LEU A 47 16.45 0.63 20.30
CA LEU A 47 15.08 0.12 20.42
C LEU A 47 14.29 1.12 21.26
N ASN A 48 13.50 1.93 20.57
CA ASN A 48 12.56 2.91 21.09
C ASN A 48 11.81 2.34 22.33
N LYS A 49 11.61 3.16 23.36
CA LYS A 49 10.76 2.84 24.54
C LYS A 49 9.44 2.16 24.13
N LYS A 50 8.90 2.50 22.96
CA LYS A 50 7.71 1.88 22.35
C LYS A 50 7.87 0.36 22.14
N SER A 51 8.97 -0.11 21.57
CA SER A 51 9.19 -1.54 21.28
C SER A 51 9.18 -2.39 22.56
N ARG A 52 9.80 -1.91 23.65
CA ARG A 52 9.79 -2.58 24.96
C ARG A 52 8.38 -2.69 25.57
N THR A 53 7.56 -1.67 25.37
CA THR A 53 6.18 -1.67 25.84
C THR A 53 5.34 -2.71 25.09
N TYR A 54 5.46 -2.80 23.77
CA TYR A 54 4.77 -3.82 22.97
C TYR A 54 5.14 -5.24 23.40
N ILE A 55 6.42 -5.53 23.59
CA ILE A 55 6.89 -6.85 24.05
C ILE A 55 6.31 -7.21 25.43
N LYS A 56 6.29 -6.25 26.37
CA LYS A 56 5.68 -6.46 27.69
C LYS A 56 4.18 -6.72 27.59
N MET A 57 3.46 -5.98 26.76
CA MET A 57 2.02 -6.19 26.53
C MET A 57 1.75 -7.57 25.94
N THR A 58 2.47 -7.96 24.89
CA THR A 58 2.35 -9.28 24.27
C THR A 58 2.60 -10.40 25.27
N ASN A 59 3.66 -10.31 26.08
CA ASN A 59 3.95 -11.28 27.13
C ASN A 59 2.83 -11.37 28.16
N SER A 60 2.21 -10.24 28.52
CA SER A 60 1.09 -10.24 29.48
C SER A 60 -0.15 -10.92 28.90
N ILE A 61 -0.50 -10.64 27.65
CA ILE A 61 -1.62 -11.27 26.95
C ILE A 61 -1.42 -12.78 26.86
N ILE A 62 -0.25 -13.23 26.41
CA ILE A 62 0.08 -14.67 26.32
C ILE A 62 -0.03 -15.32 27.71
N ARG A 63 0.47 -14.69 28.76
CA ARG A 63 0.38 -15.22 30.11
C ARG A 63 -1.08 -15.41 30.56
N TYR A 64 -1.96 -14.43 30.31
CA TYR A 64 -3.36 -14.55 30.70
C TYR A 64 -4.08 -15.64 29.92
N ILE A 65 -3.81 -15.80 28.62
CA ILE A 65 -4.36 -16.88 27.81
C ILE A 65 -3.94 -18.25 28.37
N PHE A 66 -2.65 -18.43 28.70
CA PHE A 66 -2.16 -19.67 29.31
C PHE A 66 -2.79 -19.95 30.67
N ILE A 67 -2.97 -18.95 31.51
CA ILE A 67 -3.63 -19.11 32.82
C ILE A 67 -5.07 -19.59 32.61
N ILE A 68 -5.84 -18.95 31.73
CA ILE A 68 -7.24 -19.33 31.46
C ILE A 68 -7.33 -20.77 30.97
N ILE A 69 -6.51 -21.13 29.96
CA ILE A 69 -6.50 -22.49 29.40
C ILE A 69 -6.14 -23.51 30.48
N THR A 70 -5.10 -23.25 31.28
CA THR A 70 -4.66 -24.14 32.34
C THR A 70 -5.74 -24.34 33.38
N VAL A 71 -6.41 -23.27 33.82
CA VAL A 71 -7.52 -23.36 34.80
C VAL A 71 -8.67 -24.20 34.25
N LEU A 72 -9.09 -24.00 33.00
CA LEU A 72 -10.17 -24.78 32.37
C LEU A 72 -9.81 -26.26 32.32
N ILE A 73 -8.58 -26.61 31.94
CA ILE A 73 -8.13 -28.00 31.90
C ILE A 73 -8.13 -28.61 33.30
N LEU A 74 -7.64 -27.89 34.32
CA LEU A 74 -7.63 -28.34 35.70
C LEU A 74 -9.03 -28.60 36.26
N LEU A 75 -10.00 -27.69 35.97
CA LEU A 75 -11.37 -27.89 36.38
C LEU A 75 -11.97 -29.15 35.75
N GLN A 76 -11.74 -29.36 34.44
CA GLN A 76 -12.23 -30.53 33.74
C GLN A 76 -11.66 -31.85 34.27
N ILE A 77 -10.37 -31.91 34.55
CA ILE A 77 -9.72 -33.09 35.17
C ILE A 77 -10.33 -33.43 36.53
N ASN A 78 -10.68 -32.40 37.28
CA ASN A 78 -11.29 -32.59 38.62
C ASN A 78 -12.80 -32.91 38.53
N GLY A 79 -13.36 -33.03 37.33
CA GLY A 79 -14.75 -33.46 37.12
C GLY A 79 -15.77 -32.34 37.14
N ILE A 80 -15.32 -31.06 37.06
CA ILE A 80 -16.18 -29.92 36.90
C ILE A 80 -16.48 -29.73 35.43
N ASP A 81 -17.75 -29.65 35.07
CA ASP A 81 -18.19 -29.40 33.69
C ASP A 81 -17.84 -27.98 33.29
N VAL A 82 -16.94 -27.81 32.30
CA VAL A 82 -16.50 -26.53 31.75
C VAL A 82 -17.20 -26.18 30.45
N SER A 83 -18.19 -26.94 30.00
CA SER A 83 -18.84 -26.77 28.68
C SER A 83 -19.44 -25.39 28.51
N SER A 84 -20.12 -24.86 29.53
CA SER A 84 -20.69 -23.50 29.51
C SER A 84 -19.58 -22.42 29.50
N MET A 85 -18.46 -22.64 30.19
CA MET A 85 -17.31 -21.74 30.17
C MET A 85 -16.63 -21.73 28.79
N LEU A 86 -16.46 -22.90 28.16
CA LEU A 86 -15.93 -23.03 26.81
C LEU A 86 -16.84 -22.36 25.77
N ALA A 87 -18.16 -22.50 25.91
CA ALA A 87 -19.10 -21.79 25.08
C ALA A 87 -18.95 -20.25 25.20
N GLY A 88 -18.83 -19.74 26.42
CA GLY A 88 -18.56 -18.32 26.66
C GLY A 88 -17.25 -17.82 26.05
N VAL A 89 -16.15 -18.59 26.21
CA VAL A 89 -14.85 -18.31 25.57
C VAL A 89 -14.98 -18.34 24.05
N GLY A 90 -15.76 -19.27 23.49
CA GLY A 90 -16.03 -19.34 22.07
C GLY A 90 -16.70 -18.07 21.52
N ILE A 91 -17.76 -17.61 22.19
CA ILE A 91 -18.46 -16.36 21.82
C ILE A 91 -17.50 -15.15 21.95
N ALA A 92 -16.76 -15.05 23.04
CA ALA A 92 -15.78 -13.98 23.25
C ALA A 92 -14.70 -13.98 22.15
N SER A 93 -14.24 -15.17 21.73
CA SER A 93 -13.26 -15.31 20.64
C SER A 93 -13.76 -14.80 19.31
N VAL A 94 -15.05 -15.03 18.98
CA VAL A 94 -15.68 -14.49 17.77
C VAL A 94 -15.73 -12.97 17.82
N ILE A 95 -16.13 -12.37 18.94
CA ILE A 95 -16.20 -10.92 19.12
C ILE A 95 -14.80 -10.31 18.95
N ILE A 96 -13.78 -10.89 19.59
CA ILE A 96 -12.39 -10.43 19.45
C ILE A 96 -11.91 -10.59 18.01
N GLY A 97 -12.20 -11.71 17.35
CA GLY A 97 -11.88 -11.96 15.95
C GLY A 97 -12.44 -10.89 15.02
N LEU A 98 -13.71 -10.53 15.19
CA LEU A 98 -14.34 -9.45 14.44
C LEU A 98 -13.70 -8.08 14.73
N ALA A 99 -13.34 -7.81 15.98
CA ALA A 99 -12.69 -6.55 16.38
C ALA A 99 -11.31 -6.36 15.74
N ILE A 100 -10.55 -7.44 15.51
CA ILE A 100 -9.20 -7.37 14.91
C ILE A 100 -9.19 -7.66 13.40
N GLN A 101 -10.34 -7.99 12.79
CA GLN A 101 -10.48 -8.41 11.40
C GLN A 101 -9.80 -7.45 10.43
N ASP A 102 -10.00 -6.16 10.59
CA ASP A 102 -9.43 -5.14 9.72
C ASP A 102 -7.90 -5.06 9.81
N ALA A 103 -7.36 -5.22 11.02
CA ALA A 103 -5.91 -5.29 11.19
C ALA A 103 -5.30 -6.52 10.51
N LEU A 104 -6.00 -7.65 10.54
CA LEU A 104 -5.56 -8.87 9.86
C LEU A 104 -5.64 -8.72 8.34
N LYS A 105 -6.72 -8.10 7.81
CA LYS A 105 -6.81 -7.76 6.38
C LYS A 105 -5.66 -6.88 5.92
N ASP A 106 -5.29 -5.86 6.72
CA ASP A 106 -4.14 -4.99 6.41
C ASP A 106 -2.84 -5.79 6.28
N ILE A 107 -2.59 -6.72 7.21
CA ILE A 107 -1.38 -7.54 7.21
C ILE A 107 -1.33 -8.48 6.00
N ILE A 108 -2.43 -9.20 5.74
CA ILE A 108 -2.54 -10.11 4.60
C ILE A 108 -2.34 -9.34 3.29
N ARG A 109 -2.99 -8.18 3.16
CA ARG A 109 -2.86 -7.37 1.95
C ARG A 109 -1.45 -6.81 1.78
N GLY A 110 -0.81 -6.36 2.86
CA GLY A 110 0.58 -5.91 2.83
C GLY A 110 1.54 -7.02 2.39
N PHE A 111 1.32 -8.25 2.86
CA PHE A 111 2.07 -9.42 2.41
C PHE A 111 1.84 -9.70 0.91
N ASN A 112 0.59 -9.67 0.44
CA ASN A 112 0.26 -9.90 -0.96
C ASN A 112 0.88 -8.85 -1.88
N ILE A 113 0.89 -7.56 -1.49
CA ILE A 113 1.54 -6.48 -2.26
C ILE A 113 3.01 -6.83 -2.52
N LEU A 114 3.71 -7.33 -1.50
CA LEU A 114 5.12 -7.68 -1.61
C LEU A 114 5.34 -9.01 -2.37
N SER A 115 4.53 -10.04 -2.10
CA SER A 115 4.70 -11.37 -2.70
C SER A 115 4.36 -11.41 -4.17
N ASP A 116 3.31 -10.70 -4.57
CA ASP A 116 2.81 -10.68 -5.95
C ASP A 116 3.41 -9.55 -6.78
N ASN A 117 4.33 -8.77 -6.20
CA ASN A 117 4.97 -7.61 -6.85
C ASN A 117 3.95 -6.64 -7.46
N TYR A 118 2.87 -6.32 -6.74
CA TYR A 118 1.87 -5.36 -7.22
C TYR A 118 2.52 -4.02 -7.60
N PHE A 119 3.42 -3.53 -6.77
CA PHE A 119 4.30 -2.38 -6.98
C PHE A 119 5.43 -2.42 -5.95
N ALA A 120 6.51 -1.70 -6.21
CA ALA A 120 7.69 -1.65 -5.36
C ALA A 120 7.89 -0.26 -4.71
N VAL A 121 8.74 -0.22 -3.69
CA VAL A 121 9.23 1.05 -3.15
C VAL A 121 10.04 1.78 -4.23
N GLY A 122 9.70 3.02 -4.49
CA GLY A 122 10.27 3.84 -5.56
C GLY A 122 9.38 3.96 -6.79
N ASP A 123 8.41 3.06 -7.00
CA ASP A 123 7.46 3.20 -8.09
C ASP A 123 6.57 4.43 -7.90
N VAL A 124 6.17 5.03 -9.02
CA VAL A 124 5.12 6.05 -9.03
C VAL A 124 3.80 5.37 -9.34
N VAL A 125 2.84 5.53 -8.45
CA VAL A 125 1.54 4.88 -8.55
C VAL A 125 0.41 5.90 -8.44
N THR A 126 -0.71 5.61 -9.10
CA THR A 126 -1.96 6.34 -8.92
C THR A 126 -2.92 5.51 -8.10
N TYR A 127 -3.40 6.07 -7.00
CA TYR A 127 -4.40 5.52 -6.10
C TYR A 127 -5.51 6.55 -5.87
N GLY A 128 -6.71 6.28 -6.40
CA GLY A 128 -7.79 7.26 -6.39
C GLY A 128 -7.37 8.55 -7.11
N GLU A 129 -7.45 9.66 -6.40
CA GLU A 129 -7.06 10.99 -6.91
C GLU A 129 -5.57 11.31 -6.73
N PHE A 130 -4.82 10.48 -5.99
CA PHE A 130 -3.42 10.73 -5.67
C PHE A 130 -2.51 10.01 -6.65
N THR A 131 -1.53 10.73 -7.17
CA THR A 131 -0.42 10.14 -7.93
C THR A 131 0.87 10.46 -7.20
N GLY A 132 1.62 9.43 -6.81
CA GLY A 132 2.80 9.67 -5.99
C GLY A 132 3.78 8.53 -5.97
N LYS A 133 4.96 8.82 -5.44
CA LYS A 133 6.05 7.87 -5.25
C LYS A 133 5.83 7.03 -4.00
N VAL A 134 5.92 5.73 -4.13
CA VAL A 134 5.88 4.80 -2.99
C VAL A 134 7.14 4.96 -2.16
N LEU A 135 7.00 5.44 -0.92
CA LEU A 135 8.11 5.61 0.01
C LEU A 135 8.38 4.36 0.84
N ILE A 136 7.32 3.74 1.35
CA ILE A 136 7.41 2.60 2.27
C ILE A 136 6.19 1.72 2.07
N ILE A 137 6.42 0.42 1.98
CA ILE A 137 5.40 -0.62 2.10
C ILE A 137 5.57 -1.25 3.47
N GLY A 138 4.67 -0.91 4.38
CA GLY A 138 4.67 -1.43 5.74
C GLY A 138 3.72 -2.62 5.90
N LEU A 139 3.75 -3.24 7.08
CA LEU A 139 2.90 -4.40 7.39
C LEU A 139 1.40 -4.08 7.30
N ARG A 140 0.99 -2.87 7.71
CA ARG A 140 -0.42 -2.45 7.75
C ARG A 140 -0.73 -1.26 6.85
N THR A 141 0.27 -0.47 6.49
CA THR A 141 0.09 0.79 5.75
C THR A 141 1.18 0.95 4.71
N THR A 142 0.79 1.42 3.55
CA THR A 142 1.69 1.92 2.50
C THR A 142 1.71 3.44 2.55
N ARG A 143 2.89 4.06 2.38
CA ARG A 143 3.06 5.51 2.34
C ARG A 143 3.49 5.94 0.96
N ILE A 144 2.78 6.93 0.43
CA ILE A 144 3.00 7.49 -0.90
C ILE A 144 3.24 8.98 -0.74
N GLN A 145 4.26 9.52 -1.41
CA GLN A 145 4.48 10.96 -1.51
C GLN A 145 3.82 11.46 -2.78
N ASP A 146 2.81 12.29 -2.64
CA ASP A 146 2.10 12.91 -3.75
C ASP A 146 3.04 13.81 -4.55
N ILE A 147 3.12 13.61 -5.88
CA ILE A 147 4.03 14.38 -6.76
C ILE A 147 3.53 15.80 -7.07
N ALA A 148 2.27 16.10 -6.77
CA ALA A 148 1.71 17.44 -7.01
C ALA A 148 1.89 18.36 -5.81
N THR A 149 1.79 17.81 -4.59
CA THR A 149 1.76 18.59 -3.33
C THR A 149 2.91 18.28 -2.39
N ASP A 150 3.73 17.25 -2.68
CA ASP A 150 4.78 16.69 -1.81
C ASP A 150 4.27 16.12 -0.46
N ASN A 151 2.95 16.06 -0.26
CA ASN A 151 2.35 15.51 0.95
C ASN A 151 2.55 14.00 1.03
N ILE A 152 2.73 13.50 2.26
CA ILE A 152 2.80 12.05 2.50
C ILE A 152 1.42 11.53 2.87
N VAL A 153 0.86 10.69 2.02
CA VAL A 153 -0.40 9.99 2.22
C VAL A 153 -0.11 8.60 2.78
N SER A 154 -0.73 8.26 3.92
CA SER A 154 -0.65 6.92 4.52
C SER A 154 -1.96 6.18 4.28
N ILE A 155 -1.89 5.08 3.53
CA ILE A 155 -3.05 4.28 3.12
C ILE A 155 -3.01 2.96 3.87
N ALA A 156 -4.14 2.56 4.49
CA ALA A 156 -4.27 1.22 5.04
C ALA A 156 -4.22 0.18 3.90
N ASN A 157 -3.40 -0.87 4.06
CA ASN A 157 -3.17 -1.83 2.97
C ASN A 157 -4.47 -2.48 2.48
N ARG A 158 -5.45 -2.71 3.37
CA ARG A 158 -6.75 -3.27 3.01
C ARG A 158 -7.53 -2.45 1.99
N ASN A 159 -7.26 -1.13 1.92
CA ASN A 159 -7.94 -0.22 0.99
C ASN A 159 -7.26 -0.20 -0.39
N ILE A 160 -6.09 -0.83 -0.54
CA ILE A 160 -5.36 -0.88 -1.81
C ILE A 160 -5.90 -2.07 -2.63
N GLU A 161 -7.03 -1.87 -3.30
CA GLU A 161 -7.63 -2.90 -4.16
C GLU A 161 -7.07 -2.83 -5.58
N GLN A 162 -6.97 -1.64 -6.12
CA GLN A 162 -6.44 -1.36 -7.46
C GLN A 162 -5.43 -0.22 -7.39
N VAL A 163 -4.35 -0.38 -8.12
CA VAL A 163 -3.30 0.63 -8.27
C VAL A 163 -2.85 0.65 -9.72
N GLN A 164 -2.72 1.83 -10.29
CA GLN A 164 -2.11 2.00 -11.59
C GLN A 164 -0.65 2.41 -11.43
N ILE A 165 0.27 1.59 -11.92
CA ILE A 165 1.69 1.97 -11.99
C ILE A 165 1.86 2.96 -13.13
N VAL A 166 2.42 4.12 -12.83
CA VAL A 166 2.64 5.18 -13.81
C VAL A 166 3.87 4.82 -14.65
N SER A 167 3.65 4.64 -15.93
CA SER A 167 4.74 4.37 -16.87
C SER A 167 5.61 5.62 -17.11
N ASN A 168 6.79 5.41 -17.68
CA ASN A 168 7.66 6.49 -18.14
C ASN A 168 7.13 7.25 -19.37
N SER A 169 5.98 6.83 -19.93
CA SER A 169 5.38 7.43 -21.11
C SER A 169 4.36 8.49 -20.75
N LEU A 170 4.56 9.71 -21.22
CA LEU A 170 3.67 10.84 -21.11
C LEU A 170 3.09 11.13 -22.50
N TYR A 171 1.76 11.21 -22.62
CA TYR A 171 1.10 11.61 -23.85
C TYR A 171 0.63 13.05 -23.72
N VAL A 172 1.07 13.89 -24.67
CA VAL A 172 0.68 15.30 -24.75
C VAL A 172 0.02 15.55 -26.09
N ASN A 173 -1.17 16.11 -26.06
CA ASN A 173 -1.86 16.60 -27.25
C ASN A 173 -1.85 18.11 -27.27
N PHE A 174 -1.78 18.68 -28.45
CA PHE A 174 -1.83 20.12 -28.68
C PHE A 174 -2.59 20.43 -29.96
N PRO A 175 -3.32 21.56 -29.99
CA PRO A 175 -4.15 21.93 -31.14
C PRO A 175 -3.34 22.72 -32.16
N MET A 176 -3.64 22.54 -33.45
CA MET A 176 -3.25 23.40 -34.53
C MET A 176 -4.48 23.82 -35.38
N PRO A 177 -4.46 24.99 -36.05
CA PRO A 177 -5.60 25.45 -36.85
C PRO A 177 -5.81 24.58 -38.09
N TYR A 178 -7.05 24.52 -38.57
CA TYR A 178 -7.40 23.76 -39.76
C TYR A 178 -6.83 24.37 -41.06
N GLU A 179 -6.53 25.66 -41.04
CA GLU A 179 -5.99 26.38 -42.16
C GLU A 179 -4.54 26.03 -42.49
N LEU A 180 -3.86 25.38 -41.52
CA LEU A 180 -2.50 24.94 -41.71
C LEU A 180 -2.45 23.65 -42.53
N ALA A 181 -1.74 23.63 -43.65
CA ALA A 181 -1.50 22.42 -44.40
C ALA A 181 -0.84 21.32 -43.56
N VAL A 182 -1.24 20.08 -43.78
CA VAL A 182 -0.74 18.95 -42.96
C VAL A 182 0.80 18.82 -43.06
N ASP A 183 1.36 18.98 -44.26
CA ASP A 183 2.81 18.87 -44.47
C ASP A 183 3.56 19.95 -43.66
N THR A 184 3.05 21.20 -43.68
CA THR A 184 3.62 22.28 -42.87
C THR A 184 3.46 22.04 -41.38
N ALA A 185 2.32 21.47 -40.97
CA ALA A 185 2.11 21.11 -39.59
C ALA A 185 3.13 20.03 -39.12
N GLU A 186 3.44 19.06 -39.99
CA GLU A 186 4.44 18.01 -39.66
C GLU A 186 5.86 18.58 -39.61
N GLU A 187 6.24 19.55 -40.42
CA GLU A 187 7.51 20.29 -40.30
C GLU A 187 7.62 20.99 -38.94
N VAL A 188 6.59 21.71 -38.55
CA VAL A 188 6.55 22.40 -37.25
C VAL A 188 6.55 21.42 -36.08
N ILE A 189 5.98 20.23 -36.24
CA ILE A 189 6.03 19.17 -35.23
C ILE A 189 7.47 18.66 -35.05
N GLN A 190 8.26 18.60 -36.11
CA GLN A 190 9.69 18.22 -35.97
C GLN A 190 10.46 19.28 -35.20
N ASP A 191 10.22 20.57 -35.46
CA ASP A 191 10.81 21.66 -34.63
C ASP A 191 10.42 21.54 -33.16
N ILE A 192 9.13 21.23 -32.89
CA ILE A 192 8.63 20.99 -31.52
C ILE A 192 9.35 19.82 -30.87
N ILE A 193 9.55 18.73 -31.58
CA ILE A 193 10.25 17.54 -31.09
C ILE A 193 11.70 17.86 -30.72
N GLU A 194 12.39 18.62 -31.58
CA GLU A 194 13.77 19.03 -31.32
C GLU A 194 13.89 19.89 -30.07
N GLU A 195 13.00 20.86 -29.90
CA GLU A 195 12.96 21.72 -28.71
C GLU A 195 12.63 20.92 -27.44
N ILE A 196 11.67 19.96 -27.52
CA ILE A 196 11.31 19.13 -26.37
C ILE A 196 12.46 18.19 -25.96
N LYS A 197 13.27 17.70 -26.90
CA LYS A 197 14.45 16.89 -26.57
C LYS A 197 15.47 17.62 -25.68
N LEU A 198 15.48 18.93 -25.68
CA LEU A 198 16.33 19.76 -24.83
C LEU A 198 15.78 19.96 -23.41
N VAL A 199 14.53 19.58 -23.18
CA VAL A 199 13.90 19.69 -21.86
C VAL A 199 14.54 18.69 -20.90
N LYS A 200 14.87 19.17 -19.71
CA LYS A 200 15.43 18.33 -18.65
C LYS A 200 14.49 17.17 -18.31
N ASP A 201 15.05 15.99 -18.04
CA ASP A 201 14.35 14.78 -17.66
C ASP A 201 13.52 14.11 -18.79
N VAL A 202 13.55 14.63 -20.03
CA VAL A 202 13.05 14.00 -21.24
C VAL A 202 14.12 13.04 -21.78
N GLN A 203 13.71 11.79 -22.06
CA GLN A 203 14.59 10.75 -22.60
C GLN A 203 14.38 10.51 -24.10
N ASP A 204 13.11 10.56 -24.53
CA ASP A 204 12.74 10.38 -25.94
C ASP A 204 11.43 11.09 -26.24
N VAL A 205 11.25 11.47 -27.50
CA VAL A 205 10.02 12.11 -28.03
C VAL A 205 9.68 11.50 -29.36
N SER A 206 8.42 11.12 -29.56
CA SER A 206 7.95 10.59 -30.83
C SER A 206 6.57 11.12 -31.18
N TYR A 207 6.40 11.50 -32.44
CA TYR A 207 5.10 11.84 -33.01
C TYR A 207 4.24 10.59 -33.19
N LYS A 208 2.96 10.68 -32.83
CA LYS A 208 1.99 9.56 -32.88
C LYS A 208 0.86 9.77 -33.87
N GLY A 209 0.88 10.89 -34.60
CA GLY A 209 -0.16 11.24 -35.57
C GLY A 209 -1.22 12.17 -35.00
N ILE A 210 -2.26 12.34 -35.79
CA ILE A 210 -3.44 13.10 -35.42
C ILE A 210 -4.26 12.30 -34.42
N LYS A 211 -4.56 12.89 -33.27
CA LYS A 211 -5.38 12.27 -32.24
C LYS A 211 -6.87 12.43 -32.51
N GLU A 212 -7.26 13.62 -32.99
CA GLU A 212 -8.67 14.00 -33.08
C GLU A 212 -8.82 15.21 -34.00
N LEU A 213 -9.90 15.22 -34.79
CA LEU A 213 -10.41 16.40 -35.50
C LEU A 213 -11.47 17.03 -34.59
N ALA A 214 -11.08 18.08 -33.86
CA ALA A 214 -11.95 18.76 -32.89
C ALA A 214 -12.75 19.89 -33.60
N GLU A 215 -13.73 20.47 -32.91
CA GLU A 215 -14.64 21.47 -33.47
C GLU A 215 -13.94 22.69 -34.12
N SER A 216 -12.83 23.15 -33.58
CA SER A 216 -12.09 24.34 -34.03
C SER A 216 -10.60 24.10 -34.21
N SER A 217 -10.14 22.85 -34.23
CA SER A 217 -8.71 22.53 -34.33
C SER A 217 -8.44 21.07 -34.66
N ILE A 218 -7.24 20.79 -35.18
CA ILE A 218 -6.71 19.44 -35.32
C ILE A 218 -5.80 19.19 -34.09
N LYS A 219 -6.07 18.13 -33.35
CA LYS A 219 -5.22 17.75 -32.19
C LYS A 219 -4.16 16.73 -32.60
N TYR A 220 -2.92 17.09 -32.46
CA TYR A 220 -1.76 16.25 -32.69
C TYR A 220 -1.28 15.62 -31.40
N LEU A 221 -0.71 14.40 -31.47
CA LEU A 221 -0.31 13.60 -30.32
C LEU A 221 1.19 13.34 -30.33
N LEU A 222 1.84 13.71 -29.24
CA LEU A 222 3.22 13.34 -28.94
C LEU A 222 3.25 12.33 -27.80
N LYS A 223 4.16 11.35 -27.92
CA LYS A 223 4.57 10.47 -26.82
C LYS A 223 5.95 10.91 -26.37
N ILE A 224 6.07 11.21 -25.09
CA ILE A 224 7.30 11.68 -24.46
C ILE A 224 7.69 10.63 -23.42
N VAL A 225 8.94 10.19 -23.43
CA VAL A 225 9.49 9.28 -22.43
C VAL A 225 10.22 10.14 -21.40
N CYS A 226 9.79 10.07 -20.16
CA CYS A 226 10.38 10.85 -19.07
C CYS A 226 10.34 10.09 -17.74
N ILE A 227 11.05 10.61 -16.73
CA ILE A 227 11.03 10.06 -15.38
C ILE A 227 9.63 10.24 -14.78
N PRO A 228 8.95 9.15 -14.30
CA PRO A 228 7.57 9.22 -13.80
C PRO A 228 7.35 10.27 -12.70
N GLU A 229 8.32 10.44 -11.79
CA GLU A 229 8.27 11.43 -10.71
C GLU A 229 8.25 12.87 -11.22
N ARG A 230 8.87 13.14 -12.37
CA ARG A 230 8.99 14.47 -12.97
C ARG A 230 7.92 14.76 -14.02
N ARG A 231 7.03 13.80 -14.26
CA ARG A 231 6.00 13.84 -15.32
C ARG A 231 5.18 15.13 -15.32
N LEU A 232 4.79 15.63 -14.14
CA LEU A 232 4.01 16.88 -14.05
C LEU A 232 4.82 18.09 -14.49
N GLN A 233 6.07 18.18 -14.08
CA GLN A 233 6.96 19.28 -14.47
C GLN A 233 7.30 19.20 -15.96
N VAL A 234 7.70 18.02 -16.45
CA VAL A 234 7.95 17.79 -17.88
C VAL A 234 6.75 18.18 -18.72
N LYS A 235 5.51 17.83 -18.29
CA LYS A 235 4.30 18.23 -19.02
C LYS A 235 4.17 19.74 -19.13
N ARG A 236 4.45 20.50 -18.07
CA ARG A 236 4.42 21.97 -18.06
C ARG A 236 5.47 22.56 -19.00
N ASP A 237 6.69 22.04 -18.92
CA ASP A 237 7.83 22.50 -19.72
C ASP A 237 7.59 22.23 -21.21
N VAL A 238 7.05 21.05 -21.54
CA VAL A 238 6.65 20.66 -22.90
C VAL A 238 5.59 21.60 -23.47
N HIS A 239 4.55 21.94 -22.70
CA HIS A 239 3.55 22.92 -23.15
C HIS A 239 4.20 24.28 -23.43
N GLY A 240 5.16 24.70 -22.61
CA GLY A 240 5.96 25.91 -22.85
C GLY A 240 6.77 25.85 -24.15
N CYS A 241 7.41 24.70 -24.46
CA CYS A 241 8.14 24.49 -25.69
C CYS A 241 7.20 24.56 -26.91
N ILE A 242 6.05 23.88 -26.84
CA ILE A 242 5.06 23.90 -27.92
C ILE A 242 4.64 25.34 -28.22
N LEU A 243 4.29 26.13 -27.19
CA LEU A 243 3.86 27.51 -27.39
C LEU A 243 4.94 28.36 -28.04
N ARG A 244 6.21 28.26 -27.59
CA ARG A 244 7.34 29.00 -28.18
C ARG A 244 7.57 28.67 -29.64
N VAL A 245 7.48 27.40 -30.02
CA VAL A 245 7.69 26.98 -31.41
C VAL A 245 6.52 27.43 -32.28
N LEU A 246 5.29 27.36 -31.81
CA LEU A 246 4.12 27.88 -32.55
C LEU A 246 4.24 29.39 -32.78
N GLU A 247 4.63 30.15 -31.75
CA GLU A 247 4.84 31.59 -31.83
C GLU A 247 5.96 31.93 -32.83
N LYS A 248 7.09 31.23 -32.78
CA LYS A 248 8.23 31.39 -33.71
C LYS A 248 7.79 31.17 -35.18
N ASN A 249 6.89 30.26 -35.42
CA ASN A 249 6.35 29.96 -36.77
C ASN A 249 5.13 30.79 -37.11
N ASN A 250 4.75 31.83 -36.33
CA ASN A 250 3.59 32.66 -36.49
C ASN A 250 2.25 31.86 -36.55
N ILE A 251 2.16 30.74 -35.86
CA ILE A 251 0.95 29.93 -35.79
C ILE A 251 0.18 30.32 -34.53
N GLN A 252 -1.03 30.80 -34.66
CA GLN A 252 -1.91 31.10 -33.53
C GLN A 252 -2.49 29.84 -32.97
N VAL A 253 -2.49 29.73 -31.61
CA VAL A 253 -3.17 28.65 -30.92
C VAL A 253 -4.68 28.80 -31.18
N PRO A 254 -5.35 27.76 -31.73
CA PRO A 254 -6.77 27.85 -32.03
C PRO A 254 -7.59 28.10 -30.76
N TYR A 255 -8.60 28.92 -30.85
CA TYR A 255 -9.62 29.15 -29.84
C TYR A 255 -11.00 28.72 -30.37
N ASN A 256 -11.96 28.53 -29.48
CA ASN A 256 -13.30 28.13 -29.87
C ASN A 256 -13.95 29.19 -30.76
N GLN A 257 -14.36 28.81 -31.96
CA GLN A 257 -15.06 29.64 -32.92
C GLN A 257 -16.54 29.23 -32.95
N ILE A 258 -17.45 30.21 -32.97
CA ILE A 258 -18.88 30.00 -33.04
C ILE A 258 -19.41 30.86 -34.19
N ASP A 259 -19.91 30.20 -35.21
CA ASP A 259 -20.62 30.90 -36.33
C ASP A 259 -22.09 31.12 -35.93
N VAL A 260 -22.48 32.38 -35.79
CA VAL A 260 -23.87 32.74 -35.47
C VAL A 260 -24.59 33.16 -36.79
N HIS A 261 -25.42 32.29 -37.29
CA HIS A 261 -26.33 32.63 -38.41
C HIS A 261 -27.60 33.28 -37.87
N GLN A 262 -27.75 34.62 -38.04
CA GLN A 262 -29.03 35.30 -37.83
C GLN A 262 -29.94 35.03 -39.02
N LYS A 263 -31.13 34.45 -38.74
CA LYS A 263 -32.20 34.27 -39.74
C LYS A 263 -32.99 35.54 -39.91
#